data_c80eb6f457bd109507d459e7ffd8621f
#
_entry.id   c80eb6f457bd109507d459e7ffd8621f
#
_cell.length_a   1.000
_cell.length_b   1.000
_cell.length_c   1.000
_cell.angle_alpha   90.00
_cell.angle_beta   90.00
_cell.angle_gamma   90.00
#
_symmetry.space_group_name_H-M   'P 1'
#
loop_
_entity.id
_entity.type
_entity.pdbx_description
1 polymer ?
#
loop_
_entity_poly.entity_id
_entity_poly.type
_entity_poly.pdbx_seq_one_letter_code
_entity_poly.pdbx_strand_id
1 'polypeptide(L)'
;MIKTYAKLLFFLFMPSVFLSGFLYSNHLSQMVLHFEISPVYLMVFTNGLLLLIGIFLALLGRQICTGLSMFQGLLVLLPNLAAIIILLLQPFFRNFYFIEIHNLYPILTLSSGFYLFYLILLMYLRVGKQKQNE
;
A
#
# COMPACT_ATOMS: atom_id res chain seq x y z
N MET A 1 -22.85 -8.98 6.95
CA MET A 1 -21.60 -9.33 7.65
C MET A 1 -20.50 -9.83 6.72
N ILE A 2 -20.69 -10.90 5.96
CA ILE A 2 -19.65 -11.48 5.08
C ILE A 2 -19.06 -10.46 4.10
N LYS A 3 -19.87 -9.62 3.49
CA LYS A 3 -19.40 -8.57 2.57
C LYS A 3 -18.49 -7.52 3.23
N THR A 4 -18.70 -7.23 4.52
CA THR A 4 -17.90 -6.25 5.26
C THR A 4 -16.53 -6.82 5.59
N TYR A 5 -16.46 -8.06 6.05
CA TYR A 5 -15.20 -8.75 6.31
C TYR A 5 -14.37 -8.96 5.03
N ALA A 6 -15.02 -9.32 3.92
CA ALA A 6 -14.35 -9.45 2.63
C ALA A 6 -13.71 -8.12 2.18
N LYS A 7 -14.38 -6.99 2.37
CA LYS A 7 -13.80 -5.66 2.08
C LYS A 7 -12.61 -5.34 2.98
N LEU A 8 -12.70 -5.62 4.28
CA LEU A 8 -11.60 -5.38 5.20
C LEU A 8 -10.38 -6.21 4.84
N LEU A 9 -10.57 -7.51 4.56
CA LEU A 9 -9.52 -8.40 4.13
C LEU A 9 -8.89 -7.93 2.82
N PHE A 10 -9.69 -7.49 1.86
CA PHE A 10 -9.20 -6.94 0.60
C PHE A 10 -8.25 -5.75 0.84
N PHE A 11 -8.68 -4.74 1.61
CA PHE A 11 -7.86 -3.57 1.89
C PHE A 11 -6.64 -3.86 2.77
N LEU A 12 -6.71 -4.89 3.58
CA LEU A 12 -5.59 -5.32 4.42
C LEU A 12 -4.50 -6.05 3.63
N PHE A 13 -4.89 -6.98 2.75
CA PHE A 13 -3.94 -7.86 2.06
C PHE A 13 -3.49 -7.34 0.69
N MET A 14 -4.23 -6.44 0.05
CA MET A 14 -3.88 -5.95 -1.28
C MET A 14 -2.50 -5.28 -1.37
N PRO A 15 -2.02 -4.52 -0.37
CA PRO A 15 -0.65 -4.00 -0.38
C PRO A 15 0.43 -5.07 -0.47
N SER A 16 0.25 -6.23 0.15
CA SER A 16 1.20 -7.35 0.05
C SER A 16 1.22 -7.96 -1.36
N VAL A 17 0.09 -7.98 -2.05
CA VAL A 17 0.00 -8.40 -3.46
C VAL A 17 0.77 -7.43 -4.36
N PHE A 18 0.63 -6.13 -4.15
CA PHE A 18 1.39 -5.13 -4.88
C PHE A 18 2.90 -5.24 -4.62
N LEU A 19 3.30 -5.45 -3.37
CA LEU A 19 4.70 -5.67 -3.03
C LEU A 19 5.25 -6.90 -3.76
N SER A 20 4.52 -8.01 -3.78
CA SER A 20 4.88 -9.22 -4.54
C SER A 20 5.04 -8.92 -6.03
N GLY A 21 4.15 -8.12 -6.60
CA GLY A 21 4.20 -7.68 -7.99
C GLY A 21 5.48 -6.88 -8.29
N PHE A 22 5.89 -5.99 -7.39
CA PHE A 22 7.13 -5.23 -7.55
C PHE A 22 8.38 -6.10 -7.40
N LEU A 23 8.38 -7.07 -6.51
CA LEU A 23 9.47 -8.05 -6.41
C LEU A 23 9.59 -8.87 -7.69
N TYR A 24 8.47 -9.27 -8.28
CA TYR A 24 8.45 -9.92 -9.59
C TYR A 24 8.95 -8.99 -10.70
N SER A 25 8.62 -7.69 -10.66
CA SER A 25 9.17 -6.69 -11.58
C SER A 25 10.70 -6.60 -11.50
N ASN A 26 11.30 -6.70 -10.31
CA ASN A 26 12.75 -6.78 -10.17
C ASN A 26 13.33 -8.04 -10.84
N HIS A 27 12.67 -9.18 -10.72
CA HIS A 27 13.05 -10.39 -11.42
C HIS A 27 12.97 -10.22 -12.95
N LEU A 28 11.88 -9.64 -13.45
CA LEU A 28 11.73 -9.31 -14.88
C LEU A 28 12.83 -8.36 -15.37
N SER A 29 13.25 -7.41 -14.54
CA SER A 29 14.36 -6.50 -14.86
C SER A 29 15.67 -7.25 -15.10
N GLN A 30 15.96 -8.28 -14.30
CA GLN A 30 17.13 -9.14 -14.52
C GLN A 30 17.01 -9.91 -15.84
N MET A 31 15.84 -10.46 -16.17
CA MET A 31 15.61 -11.14 -17.43
C MET A 31 15.78 -10.23 -18.64
N VAL A 32 15.41 -8.95 -18.53
CA VAL A 32 15.67 -7.94 -19.57
C VAL A 32 17.17 -7.71 -19.75
N LEU A 33 17.94 -7.62 -18.66
CA LEU A 33 19.38 -7.45 -18.70
C LEU A 33 20.10 -8.64 -19.37
N HIS A 34 19.54 -9.83 -19.26
CA HIS A 34 20.04 -11.04 -19.93
C HIS A 34 19.47 -11.24 -21.34
N PHE A 35 18.72 -10.27 -21.89
CA PHE A 35 18.08 -10.34 -23.21
C PHE A 35 17.08 -11.49 -23.38
N GLU A 36 16.51 -11.99 -22.29
CA GLU A 36 15.52 -13.07 -22.32
C GLU A 36 14.12 -12.57 -22.69
N ILE A 37 13.79 -11.33 -22.28
CA ILE A 37 12.48 -10.70 -22.55
C ILE A 37 12.65 -9.26 -23.05
N SER A 38 11.60 -8.76 -23.73
CA SER A 38 11.58 -7.38 -24.23
C SER A 38 11.45 -6.36 -23.08
N PRO A 39 12.20 -5.24 -23.12
CA PRO A 39 12.03 -4.12 -22.18
C PRO A 39 10.61 -3.54 -22.15
N VAL A 40 9.89 -3.62 -23.27
CA VAL A 40 8.49 -3.15 -23.36
C VAL A 40 7.58 -3.93 -22.40
N TYR A 41 7.77 -5.23 -22.26
CA TYR A 41 6.99 -6.05 -21.34
C TYR A 41 7.17 -5.60 -19.89
N LEU A 42 8.42 -5.36 -19.47
CA LEU A 42 8.72 -4.82 -18.13
C LEU A 42 8.05 -3.47 -17.89
N MET A 43 8.14 -2.57 -18.87
CA MET A 43 7.53 -1.22 -18.79
C MET A 43 6.01 -1.30 -18.65
N VAL A 44 5.34 -2.11 -19.46
CA VAL A 44 3.88 -2.30 -19.40
C VAL A 44 3.46 -2.90 -18.07
N PHE A 45 4.17 -3.92 -17.60
CA PHE A 45 3.89 -4.57 -16.32
C PHE A 45 4.02 -3.60 -15.14
N THR A 46 5.12 -2.86 -15.08
CA THR A 46 5.39 -1.92 -13.97
C THR A 46 4.39 -0.76 -13.96
N ASN A 47 4.11 -0.17 -15.13
CA ASN A 47 3.12 0.91 -15.23
C ASN A 47 1.70 0.43 -14.91
N GLY A 48 1.36 -0.80 -15.30
CA GLY A 48 0.09 -1.42 -14.92
C GLY A 48 -0.06 -1.60 -13.42
N LEU A 49 0.99 -2.02 -12.72
CA LEU A 49 1.00 -2.11 -11.25
C LEU A 49 0.81 -0.75 -10.59
N LEU A 50 1.51 0.28 -11.07
CA LEU A 50 1.38 1.65 -10.54
C LEU A 50 -0.04 2.19 -10.71
N LEU A 51 -0.66 1.94 -11.86
CA LEU A 51 -2.05 2.33 -12.13
C LEU A 51 -3.02 1.62 -11.18
N LEU A 52 -2.83 0.32 -10.96
CA LEU A 52 -3.66 -0.45 -10.01
C LEU A 52 -3.51 0.05 -8.56
N ILE A 53 -2.29 0.42 -8.15
CA ILE A 53 -2.06 1.03 -6.84
C ILE A 53 -2.80 2.36 -6.71
N GLY A 54 -2.76 3.21 -7.75
CA GLY A 54 -3.49 4.48 -7.75
C GLY A 54 -4.99 4.28 -7.59
N ILE A 55 -5.58 3.34 -8.33
CA ILE A 55 -7.00 2.97 -8.20
C ILE A 55 -7.30 2.44 -6.80
N PHE A 56 -6.46 1.56 -6.26
CA PHE A 56 -6.62 0.99 -4.93
C PHE A 56 -6.61 2.08 -3.84
N LEU A 57 -5.65 3.01 -3.88
CA LEU A 57 -5.56 4.11 -2.93
C LEU A 57 -6.79 5.04 -3.01
N ALA A 58 -7.30 5.30 -4.20
CA ALA A 58 -8.53 6.07 -4.39
C ALA A 58 -9.75 5.37 -3.79
N LEU A 59 -9.89 4.06 -4.00
CA LEU A 59 -10.96 3.25 -3.42
C LEU A 59 -10.86 3.20 -1.89
N LEU A 60 -9.65 3.05 -1.35
CA LEU A 60 -9.40 3.08 0.09
C LEU A 60 -9.82 4.43 0.69
N GLY A 61 -9.44 5.54 0.07
CA GLY A 61 -9.82 6.89 0.50
C GLY A 61 -11.35 7.08 0.50
N ARG A 62 -12.03 6.60 -0.53
CA ARG A 62 -13.50 6.62 -0.59
C ARG A 62 -14.12 5.82 0.56
N GLN A 63 -13.61 4.64 0.85
CA GLN A 63 -14.12 3.79 1.95
C GLN A 63 -13.89 4.43 3.32
N ILE A 64 -12.77 5.11 3.54
CA ILE A 64 -12.50 5.85 4.78
C ILE A 64 -13.50 6.98 4.97
N CYS A 65 -13.85 7.71 3.89
CA CYS A 65 -14.81 8.80 3.96
C CYS A 65 -16.24 8.31 4.22
N THR A 66 -16.66 7.19 3.64
CA THR A 66 -18.08 6.81 3.53
C THR A 66 -18.46 5.52 4.24
N GLY A 67 -17.58 4.53 4.37
CA GLY A 67 -17.97 3.17 4.67
C GLY A 67 -17.29 2.48 5.84
N LEU A 68 -16.13 2.94 6.32
CA LEU A 68 -15.40 2.31 7.41
C LEU A 68 -15.68 2.99 8.75
N SER A 69 -15.89 2.21 9.80
CA SER A 69 -15.88 2.71 11.17
C SER A 69 -14.44 3.08 11.58
N MET A 70 -14.29 3.83 12.69
CA MET A 70 -12.95 4.19 13.19
C MET A 70 -12.10 2.96 13.47
N PHE A 71 -12.66 1.95 14.15
CA PHE A 71 -11.95 0.71 14.46
C PHE A 71 -11.52 -0.06 13.20
N GLN A 72 -12.42 -0.18 12.22
CA GLN A 72 -12.13 -0.85 10.94
C GLN A 72 -11.06 -0.11 10.14
N GLY A 73 -11.13 1.22 10.11
CA GLY A 73 -10.13 2.05 9.43
C GLY A 73 -8.76 1.91 10.07
N LEU A 74 -8.67 1.93 11.41
CA LEU A 74 -7.42 1.72 12.14
C LEU A 74 -6.86 0.32 11.90
N LEU A 75 -7.71 -0.70 11.88
CA LEU A 75 -7.31 -2.08 11.63
C LEU A 75 -6.70 -2.29 10.23
N VAL A 76 -7.13 -1.52 9.25
CA VAL A 76 -6.56 -1.55 7.90
C VAL A 76 -5.31 -0.68 7.79
N LEU A 77 -5.34 0.55 8.32
CA LEU A 77 -4.28 1.53 8.10
C LEU A 77 -3.02 1.26 8.93
N LEU A 78 -3.18 0.94 10.22
CA LEU A 78 -2.03 0.79 11.11
C LEU A 78 -1.09 -0.36 10.75
N PRO A 79 -1.56 -1.59 10.47
CA PRO A 79 -0.67 -2.68 10.10
C PRO A 79 0.08 -2.41 8.79
N ASN A 80 -0.59 -1.85 7.79
CA ASN A 80 0.02 -1.53 6.51
C ASN A 80 1.05 -0.40 6.65
N LEU A 81 0.73 0.64 7.41
CA LEU A 81 1.66 1.73 7.68
C LEU A 81 2.89 1.23 8.45
N ALA A 82 2.70 0.38 9.46
CA ALA A 82 3.80 -0.24 10.21
C ALA A 82 4.69 -1.09 9.29
N ALA A 83 4.11 -1.89 8.41
CA ALA A 83 4.86 -2.69 7.43
C ALA A 83 5.68 -1.80 6.47
N ILE A 84 5.11 -0.72 5.95
CA ILE A 84 5.80 0.22 5.08
C ILE A 84 6.98 0.88 5.83
N ILE A 85 6.78 1.32 7.06
CA ILE A 85 7.83 1.94 7.89
C ILE A 85 8.96 0.95 8.16
N ILE A 86 8.64 -0.30 8.49
CA ILE A 86 9.65 -1.35 8.72
C ILE A 86 10.47 -1.58 7.46
N LEU A 87 9.84 -1.64 6.28
CA LEU A 87 10.54 -1.78 5.00
C LEU A 87 11.44 -0.57 4.70
N LEU A 88 10.98 0.65 4.99
CA LEU A 88 11.78 1.87 4.79
C LEU A 88 12.97 1.95 5.73
N LEU A 89 12.85 1.42 6.96
CA LEU A 89 13.93 1.41 7.95
C LEU A 89 14.88 0.23 7.78
N GLN A 90 14.51 -0.77 6.99
CA GLN A 90 15.30 -1.98 6.77
C GLN A 90 16.79 -1.72 6.45
N PRO A 91 17.19 -0.76 5.59
CA PRO A 91 18.60 -0.52 5.27
C PRO A 91 19.44 -0.04 6.44
N PHE A 92 18.83 0.52 7.49
CA PHE A 92 19.51 0.96 8.70
C PHE A 92 19.85 -0.18 9.66
N PHE A 93 19.21 -1.34 9.50
CA PHE A 93 19.42 -2.53 10.31
C PHE A 93 20.32 -3.53 9.56
N ARG A 94 21.62 -3.52 9.82
CA ARG A 94 22.61 -4.36 9.14
C ARG A 94 22.32 -5.86 9.17
N ASN A 95 21.61 -6.35 10.18
CA ASN A 95 21.33 -7.78 10.39
C ASN A 95 19.98 -8.24 9.82
N PHE A 96 19.16 -7.33 9.27
CA PHE A 96 17.80 -7.61 8.79
C PHE A 96 17.59 -7.07 7.39
N TYR A 97 18.38 -7.55 6.44
CA TYR A 97 18.20 -7.20 5.04
C TYR A 97 17.33 -8.26 4.36
N PHE A 98 15.99 -8.04 4.38
CA PHE A 98 15.04 -9.03 3.87
C PHE A 98 14.81 -8.93 2.36
N ILE A 99 14.83 -7.73 1.80
CA ILE A 99 14.34 -7.46 0.44
C ILE A 99 15.17 -6.32 -0.15
N GLU A 100 15.58 -6.44 -1.41
CA GLU A 100 16.15 -5.31 -2.16
C GLU A 100 15.04 -4.31 -2.50
N ILE A 101 15.03 -3.16 -1.83
CA ILE A 101 13.98 -2.15 -1.92
C ILE A 101 14.40 -0.87 -2.63
N HIS A 102 15.63 -0.80 -3.15
CA HIS A 102 16.17 0.43 -3.74
C HIS A 102 15.24 1.06 -4.79
N ASN A 103 14.68 0.25 -5.66
CA ASN A 103 13.75 0.70 -6.70
C ASN A 103 12.33 0.96 -6.16
N LEU A 104 12.03 0.50 -4.95
CA LEU A 104 10.71 0.63 -4.31
C LEU A 104 10.63 1.84 -3.37
N TYR A 105 11.74 2.47 -3.02
CA TYR A 105 11.77 3.60 -2.09
C TYR A 105 10.78 4.71 -2.43
N PRO A 106 10.72 5.23 -3.67
CA PRO A 106 9.79 6.28 -4.01
C PRO A 106 8.33 5.87 -3.81
N ILE A 107 8.01 4.62 -4.15
CA ILE A 107 6.65 4.07 -4.03
C ILE A 107 6.27 3.85 -2.59
N LEU A 108 7.17 3.30 -1.77
CA LEU A 108 6.95 3.10 -0.33
C LEU A 108 6.79 4.44 0.39
N THR A 109 7.60 5.43 0.05
CA THR A 109 7.51 6.78 0.61
C THR A 109 6.19 7.44 0.25
N LEU A 110 5.79 7.38 -1.01
CA LEU A 110 4.50 7.91 -1.48
C LEU A 110 3.33 7.20 -0.80
N SER A 111 3.37 5.87 -0.72
CA SER A 111 2.34 5.07 -0.05
C SER A 111 2.23 5.40 1.44
N SER A 112 3.36 5.59 2.13
CA SER A 112 3.35 5.99 3.54
C SER A 112 2.67 7.35 3.74
N GLY A 113 2.89 8.30 2.84
CA GLY A 113 2.22 9.59 2.84
C GLY A 113 0.70 9.46 2.70
N PHE A 114 0.21 8.62 1.78
CA PHE A 114 -1.22 8.36 1.63
C PHE A 114 -1.82 7.69 2.87
N TYR A 115 -1.16 6.70 3.45
CA TYR A 115 -1.65 6.02 4.65
C TYR A 115 -1.68 6.96 5.87
N LEU A 116 -0.66 7.81 6.05
CA LEU A 116 -0.66 8.85 7.09
C LEU A 116 -1.79 9.85 6.88
N PHE A 117 -1.97 10.33 5.66
CA PHE A 117 -3.06 11.25 5.33
C PHE A 117 -4.43 10.62 5.63
N TYR A 118 -4.65 9.38 5.23
CA TYR A 118 -5.90 8.68 5.50
C TYR A 118 -6.14 8.43 6.98
N LEU A 119 -5.09 8.18 7.76
CA LEU A 119 -5.17 8.06 9.21
C LEU A 119 -5.65 9.37 9.85
N ILE A 120 -5.04 10.49 9.46
CA ILE A 120 -5.42 11.83 9.95
C ILE A 120 -6.87 12.14 9.53
N LEU A 121 -7.23 11.86 8.29
CA LEU A 121 -8.58 12.08 7.76
C LEU A 121 -9.62 11.25 8.51
N LEU A 122 -9.33 9.98 8.79
CA LEU A 122 -10.20 9.10 9.57
C LEU A 122 -10.45 9.66 10.97
N MET A 123 -9.40 10.09 11.67
CA MET A 123 -9.50 10.69 12.99
C MET A 123 -10.32 11.99 12.95
N TYR A 124 -10.04 12.88 12.00
CA TYR A 124 -10.75 14.14 11.84
C TYR A 124 -12.26 13.93 11.61
N LEU A 125 -12.64 13.06 10.69
CA LEU A 125 -14.04 12.79 10.35
C LEU A 125 -14.83 12.16 11.51
N ARG A 126 -14.18 11.36 12.35
CA ARG A 126 -14.86 10.66 13.44
C ARG A 126 -14.97 11.52 14.71
N VAL A 127 -13.93 12.29 15.03
CA VAL A 127 -13.96 13.25 16.15
C VAL A 127 -14.97 14.36 15.85
N GLY A 128 -15.04 14.85 14.61
CA GLY A 128 -16.03 15.84 14.19
C GLY A 128 -17.47 15.38 14.38
N LYS A 129 -17.76 14.09 14.08
CA LYS A 129 -19.11 13.51 14.29
C LYS A 129 -19.50 13.38 15.75
N GLN A 130 -18.56 13.10 16.65
CA GLN A 130 -18.85 13.04 18.08
C GLN A 130 -19.28 14.40 18.65
N LYS A 131 -18.62 15.49 18.22
CA LYS A 131 -18.97 16.85 18.66
C LYS A 131 -20.32 17.36 18.18
N GLN A 132 -20.84 16.82 17.09
CA GLN A 132 -22.17 17.18 16.58
C GLN A 132 -23.31 16.44 17.30
N ASN A 133 -23.01 15.35 17.99
CA ASN A 133 -24.00 14.53 18.71
C ASN A 133 -24.05 14.86 20.20
N GLU A 134 -23.21 15.76 20.69
CA GLU A 134 -23.27 16.37 22.03
C GLU A 134 -24.02 17.70 22.02
#